data_cd08273ac392234e4132a63363c68500
#
_entry.id   cd08273ac392234e4132a63363c68500
#
_cell.length_a   1.000
_cell.length_b   1.000
_cell.length_c   1.000
_cell.angle_alpha   90.00
_cell.angle_beta   90.00
_cell.angle_gamma   90.00
#
_symmetry.space_group_name_H-M   'P 1'
#
loop_
_entity.id
_entity.type
_entity.pdbx_description
1 polymer ?
#
loop_
_entity_poly.entity_id
_entity_poly.type
_entity_poly.pdbx_seq_one_letter_code
_entity_poly.pdbx_strand_id
1 'polypeptide(L)'
;MNFCAKLSHRIKEGTTSLKKIIFGGFSMLQILIIDDDKNIRRYLKTILIAAGYTPICTETADEALHIMETSNIALIILDIMLPGTDGFTFTKLLRDCKNDIPILMHTAKQLPDDIKAGFLAGADDYMTKPADEDVLLLRIKALLRRAKITAEHQLRIGHTILNYDALTVTTDKNTQLLPQKEFLLLYKLLSYPNQIFTRMQLM
;
A
#
# COMPACT_ATOMS: atom_id res chain seq x y z
N MET A 1 -21.45 10.14 15.86
CA MET A 1 -21.11 8.69 15.87
C MET A 1 -19.59 8.61 15.88
N ASN A 2 -18.99 8.01 16.91
CA ASN A 2 -17.54 8.12 17.18
C ASN A 2 -16.73 7.39 16.09
N PHE A 3 -15.62 7.94 15.62
CA PHE A 3 -14.74 7.40 14.57
C PHE A 3 -14.38 5.91 14.82
N CYS A 4 -14.03 5.57 16.06
CA CYS A 4 -13.75 4.18 16.44
C CYS A 4 -14.95 3.22 16.21
N ALA A 5 -16.19 3.68 16.37
CA ALA A 5 -17.36 2.86 16.13
C ALA A 5 -17.61 2.62 14.63
N LYS A 6 -17.32 3.61 13.78
CA LYS A 6 -17.42 3.47 12.32
C LYS A 6 -16.32 2.53 11.77
N LEU A 7 -15.08 2.65 12.25
CA LEU A 7 -13.98 1.77 11.88
C LEU A 7 -14.22 0.33 12.32
N SER A 8 -14.64 0.09 13.56
CA SER A 8 -14.89 -1.27 14.07
C SER A 8 -16.10 -1.96 13.43
N HIS A 9 -17.12 -1.21 13.00
CA HIS A 9 -18.25 -1.77 12.25
C HIS A 9 -17.80 -2.29 10.87
N ARG A 10 -16.93 -1.55 10.20
CA ARG A 10 -16.43 -1.91 8.86
C ARG A 10 -15.45 -3.07 8.85
N ILE A 11 -14.64 -3.21 9.91
CA ILE A 11 -13.76 -4.37 10.11
C ILE A 11 -14.58 -5.66 10.23
N LYS A 12 -15.77 -5.60 10.84
CA LYS A 12 -16.70 -6.75 10.93
C LYS A 12 -17.44 -7.03 9.64
N GLU A 13 -17.73 -6.02 8.81
CA GLU A 13 -18.38 -6.19 7.51
C GLU A 13 -17.40 -6.54 6.38
N GLY A 14 -16.12 -6.25 6.53
CA GLY A 14 -15.06 -6.57 5.56
C GLY A 14 -14.83 -8.06 5.34
N THR A 15 -15.44 -8.93 6.15
CA THR A 15 -15.45 -10.38 5.95
C THR A 15 -16.61 -10.87 5.06
N THR A 16 -17.53 -10.01 4.65
CA THR A 16 -18.72 -10.49 3.90
C THR A 16 -19.26 -9.47 2.90
N SER A 17 -18.45 -8.88 2.09
CA SER A 17 -18.89 -8.39 0.77
C SER A 17 -17.72 -7.78 -0.02
N LEU A 18 -16.94 -8.62 -0.63
CA LEU A 18 -16.26 -8.31 -1.88
C LEU A 18 -17.33 -8.02 -2.94
N LYS A 19 -17.98 -6.86 -2.88
CA LYS A 19 -18.51 -6.26 -4.09
C LYS A 19 -17.30 -5.88 -4.94
N LYS A 20 -16.79 -6.89 -5.67
CA LYS A 20 -16.00 -6.70 -6.88
C LYS A 20 -16.67 -5.60 -7.69
N ILE A 21 -16.14 -4.39 -7.60
CA ILE A 21 -16.28 -3.44 -8.71
C ILE A 21 -15.40 -4.07 -9.79
N ILE A 22 -16.06 -4.81 -10.66
CA ILE A 22 -15.48 -5.37 -11.89
C ILE A 22 -15.21 -4.21 -12.83
N PHE A 23 -14.13 -3.49 -12.54
CA PHE A 23 -13.38 -2.75 -13.53
C PHE A 23 -12.03 -3.47 -13.63
N GLY A 24 -11.91 -4.38 -14.62
CA GLY A 24 -10.66 -4.99 -15.03
C GLY A 24 -9.76 -5.50 -13.89
N GLY A 25 -10.13 -6.55 -13.20
CA GLY A 25 -9.26 -7.57 -12.62
C GLY A 25 -8.16 -7.20 -11.59
N PHE A 26 -8.00 -5.97 -11.11
CA PHE A 26 -6.95 -5.58 -10.17
C PHE A 26 -7.51 -4.86 -8.95
N SER A 27 -7.41 -5.48 -7.79
CA SER A 27 -7.35 -4.75 -6.52
C SER A 27 -5.88 -4.40 -6.26
N MET A 28 -5.39 -3.32 -6.87
CA MET A 28 -4.09 -2.77 -6.50
C MET A 28 -4.17 -2.31 -5.06
N LEU A 29 -3.21 -2.74 -4.21
CA LEU A 29 -3.19 -2.35 -2.80
C LEU A 29 -3.05 -0.83 -2.68
N GLN A 30 -3.97 -0.22 -1.94
CA GLN A 30 -3.92 1.21 -1.66
C GLN A 30 -2.96 1.46 -0.50
N ILE A 31 -1.96 2.32 -0.73
CA ILE A 31 -1.01 2.76 0.28
C ILE A 31 -1.27 4.23 0.56
N LEU A 32 -1.59 4.56 1.81
CA LEU A 32 -1.82 5.92 2.25
C LEU A 32 -0.49 6.57 2.65
N ILE A 33 -0.16 7.70 2.05
CA ILE A 33 1.01 8.52 2.36
C ILE A 33 0.53 9.75 3.12
N ILE A 34 1.03 9.94 4.34
CA ILE A 34 0.70 11.08 5.21
C ILE A 34 2.01 11.81 5.51
N ASP A 35 2.21 12.95 4.89
CA ASP A 35 3.43 13.75 4.98
C ASP A 35 3.09 15.18 4.56
N ASP A 36 3.54 16.20 5.27
CA ASP A 36 3.25 17.61 4.93
C ASP A 36 4.12 18.13 3.78
N ASP A 37 5.27 17.51 3.50
CA ASP A 37 6.13 17.86 2.38
C ASP A 37 5.60 17.31 1.05
N LYS A 38 5.17 18.23 0.19
CA LYS A 38 4.69 17.92 -1.17
C LYS A 38 5.72 17.18 -2.03
N ASN A 39 7.01 17.43 -1.86
CA ASN A 39 8.05 16.79 -2.66
C ASN A 39 8.22 15.33 -2.23
N ILE A 40 8.18 15.08 -0.92
CA ILE A 40 8.23 13.71 -0.37
C ILE A 40 7.00 12.92 -0.84
N ARG A 41 5.79 13.49 -0.74
CA ARG A 41 4.58 12.83 -1.25
C ARG A 41 4.68 12.50 -2.73
N ARG A 42 5.19 13.44 -3.55
CA ARG A 42 5.39 13.22 -4.99
C ARG A 42 6.41 12.12 -5.27
N TYR A 43 7.51 12.12 -4.56
CA TYR A 43 8.56 11.12 -4.67
C TYR A 43 8.04 9.72 -4.32
N LEU A 44 7.45 9.55 -3.14
CA LEU A 44 6.87 8.29 -2.69
C LEU A 44 5.77 7.79 -3.65
N LYS A 45 4.91 8.70 -4.12
CA LYS A 45 3.88 8.38 -5.10
C LYS A 45 4.46 7.79 -6.38
N THR A 46 5.55 8.36 -6.90
CA THR A 46 6.20 7.87 -8.13
C THR A 46 6.75 6.46 -7.94
N ILE A 47 7.47 6.21 -6.84
CA ILE A 47 8.03 4.90 -6.50
C ILE A 47 6.92 3.85 -6.35
N LEU A 48 5.86 4.16 -5.60
CA LEU A 48 4.78 3.22 -5.35
C LEU A 48 3.99 2.86 -6.61
N ILE A 49 3.75 3.82 -7.50
CA ILE A 49 3.12 3.55 -8.80
C ILE A 49 4.00 2.63 -9.64
N ALA A 50 5.31 2.89 -9.71
CA ALA A 50 6.25 2.05 -10.44
C ALA A 50 6.31 0.62 -9.88
N ALA A 51 6.11 0.47 -8.56
CA ALA A 51 6.05 -0.82 -7.88
C ALA A 51 4.68 -1.52 -7.94
N GLY A 52 3.68 -0.93 -8.63
CA GLY A 52 2.36 -1.54 -8.81
C GLY A 52 1.37 -1.31 -7.67
N TYR A 53 1.58 -0.31 -6.81
CA TYR A 53 0.65 0.10 -5.76
C TYR A 53 -0.21 1.28 -6.22
N THR A 54 -1.33 1.52 -5.51
CA THR A 54 -2.17 2.72 -5.67
C THR A 54 -1.93 3.67 -4.50
N PRO A 55 -1.06 4.67 -4.63
CA PRO A 55 -0.83 5.63 -3.56
C PRO A 55 -1.95 6.66 -3.45
N ILE A 56 -2.40 6.91 -2.22
CA ILE A 56 -3.27 8.01 -1.85
C ILE A 56 -2.44 8.93 -0.94
N CYS A 57 -2.46 10.23 -1.22
CA CYS A 57 -1.61 11.20 -0.50
C CYS A 57 -2.48 12.19 0.27
N THR A 58 -2.04 12.55 1.49
CA THR A 58 -2.63 13.59 2.30
C THR A 58 -1.56 14.33 3.11
N GLU A 59 -1.88 15.52 3.60
CA GLU A 59 -0.95 16.39 4.33
C GLU A 59 -1.13 16.27 5.84
N THR A 60 -2.31 15.84 6.29
CA THR A 60 -2.68 15.84 7.72
C THR A 60 -3.25 14.50 8.16
N ALA A 61 -3.16 14.26 9.46
CA ALA A 61 -3.78 13.10 10.10
C ALA A 61 -5.32 13.13 10.00
N ASP A 62 -5.93 14.32 10.08
CA ASP A 62 -7.39 14.46 10.02
C ASP A 62 -7.95 14.08 8.63
N GLU A 63 -7.30 14.53 7.56
CA GLU A 63 -7.64 14.10 6.20
C GLU A 63 -7.44 12.59 6.01
N ALA A 64 -6.37 12.04 6.60
CA ALA A 64 -6.11 10.60 6.55
C ALA A 64 -7.26 9.79 7.14
N LEU A 65 -7.84 10.23 8.28
CA LEU A 65 -9.00 9.59 8.89
C LEU A 65 -10.22 9.58 7.95
N HIS A 66 -10.49 10.69 7.25
CA HIS A 66 -11.58 10.76 6.28
C HIS A 66 -11.35 9.83 5.08
N ILE A 67 -10.11 9.75 4.58
CA ILE A 67 -9.74 8.83 3.50
C ILE A 67 -9.95 7.38 3.94
N MET A 68 -9.56 7.03 5.16
CA MET A 68 -9.72 5.68 5.71
C MET A 68 -11.20 5.30 5.94
N GLU A 69 -12.10 6.26 6.06
CA GLU A 69 -13.54 5.99 6.11
C GLU A 69 -14.10 5.49 4.77
N THR A 70 -13.51 5.84 3.65
CA THR A 70 -14.04 5.58 2.30
C THR A 70 -13.19 4.63 1.46
N SER A 71 -11.92 4.46 1.84
CA SER A 71 -10.91 3.69 1.10
C SER A 71 -10.44 2.46 1.87
N ASN A 72 -10.05 1.42 1.15
CA ASN A 72 -9.50 0.21 1.76
C ASN A 72 -7.96 0.29 1.77
N ILE A 73 -7.42 0.92 2.81
CA ILE A 73 -5.97 1.13 2.95
C ILE A 73 -5.29 -0.15 3.42
N ALA A 74 -4.27 -0.57 2.69
CA ALA A 74 -3.49 -1.77 3.00
C ALA A 74 -2.25 -1.47 3.86
N LEU A 75 -1.69 -0.27 3.78
CA LEU A 75 -0.51 0.17 4.52
C LEU A 75 -0.50 1.69 4.60
N ILE A 76 0.05 2.23 5.67
CA ILE A 76 0.25 3.66 5.88
C ILE A 76 1.75 3.96 5.91
N ILE A 77 2.21 4.93 5.12
CA ILE A 77 3.52 5.58 5.24
C ILE A 77 3.26 6.91 5.92
N LEU A 78 3.86 7.12 7.09
CA LEU A 78 3.50 8.20 8.00
C LEU A 78 4.71 9.02 8.42
N ASP A 79 4.69 10.34 8.17
CA ASP A 79 5.62 11.23 8.87
C ASP A 79 5.17 11.46 10.32
N ILE A 80 6.15 11.65 11.19
CA ILE A 80 5.91 12.01 12.59
C ILE A 80 5.61 13.51 12.71
N MET A 81 6.29 14.34 11.91
CA MET A 81 6.22 15.78 12.00
C MET A 81 5.08 16.34 11.13
N LEU A 82 3.85 16.06 11.52
CA LEU A 82 2.65 16.57 10.84
C LEU A 82 2.08 17.81 11.54
N PRO A 83 1.44 18.72 10.81
CA PRO A 83 0.70 19.82 11.39
C PRO A 83 -0.56 19.29 12.10
N GLY A 84 -0.86 19.84 13.26
CA GLY A 84 -2.00 19.44 14.09
C GLY A 84 -1.71 18.17 14.88
N THR A 85 -2.29 17.06 14.48
CA THR A 85 -2.06 15.75 15.13
C THR A 85 -0.79 15.11 14.60
N ASP A 86 0.23 14.95 15.46
CA ASP A 86 1.50 14.32 15.10
C ASP A 86 1.35 12.81 14.82
N GLY A 87 2.38 12.22 14.13
CA GLY A 87 2.34 10.82 13.71
C GLY A 87 2.31 9.82 14.86
N PHE A 88 2.89 10.10 16.01
CA PHE A 88 2.82 9.21 17.17
C PHE A 88 1.41 9.17 17.74
N THR A 89 0.80 10.34 17.93
CA THR A 89 -0.59 10.49 18.41
C THR A 89 -1.57 9.82 17.45
N PHE A 90 -1.39 10.02 16.13
CA PHE A 90 -2.20 9.35 15.11
C PHE A 90 -2.08 7.83 15.15
N THR A 91 -0.86 7.31 15.27
CA THR A 91 -0.61 5.87 15.39
C THR A 91 -1.31 5.29 16.61
N LYS A 92 -1.14 5.93 17.78
CA LYS A 92 -1.80 5.51 19.01
C LYS A 92 -3.31 5.51 18.89
N LEU A 93 -3.89 6.56 18.30
CA LEU A 93 -5.33 6.64 18.03
C LEU A 93 -5.82 5.43 17.22
N LEU A 94 -5.11 5.05 16.17
CA LEU A 94 -5.48 3.88 15.36
C LEU A 94 -5.42 2.59 16.18
N ARG A 95 -4.38 2.39 16.99
CA ARG A 95 -4.22 1.18 17.83
C ARG A 95 -5.29 1.12 18.94
N ASP A 96 -5.61 2.24 19.55
CA ASP A 96 -6.68 2.35 20.55
C ASP A 96 -8.05 1.98 19.94
N CYS A 97 -8.26 2.29 18.66
CA CYS A 97 -9.42 1.87 17.87
C CYS A 97 -9.34 0.41 17.37
N LYS A 98 -8.31 -0.37 17.78
CA LYS A 98 -8.06 -1.75 17.32
C LYS A 98 -7.90 -1.86 15.81
N ASN A 99 -7.31 -0.85 15.20
CA ASN A 99 -6.95 -0.85 13.81
C ASN A 99 -5.50 -1.33 13.67
N ASP A 100 -5.33 -2.50 13.05
CA ASP A 100 -4.04 -3.19 12.88
C ASP A 100 -3.42 -2.95 11.49
N ILE A 101 -3.86 -1.90 10.76
CA ILE A 101 -3.23 -1.52 9.48
C ILE A 101 -1.72 -1.32 9.71
N PRO A 102 -0.85 -1.94 8.90
CA PRO A 102 0.59 -1.75 9.00
C PRO A 102 0.98 -0.28 8.83
N ILE A 103 1.80 0.22 9.74
CA ILE A 103 2.31 1.60 9.72
C ILE A 103 3.82 1.58 9.62
N LEU A 104 4.35 2.14 8.51
CA LEU A 104 5.75 2.46 8.32
C LEU A 104 5.97 3.95 8.65
N MET A 105 6.65 4.25 9.74
CA MET A 105 7.08 5.63 10.01
C MET A 105 8.22 6.02 9.08
N HIS A 106 8.08 7.14 8.37
CA HIS A 106 9.06 7.68 7.43
C HIS A 106 9.32 9.15 7.73
N THR A 107 10.38 9.44 8.48
CA THR A 107 10.56 10.74 9.12
C THR A 107 12.03 11.20 9.14
N ALA A 108 12.25 12.51 9.30
CA ALA A 108 13.59 13.08 9.51
C ALA A 108 14.14 12.82 10.92
N LYS A 109 13.30 12.38 11.88
CA LYS A 109 13.74 12.06 13.24
C LYS A 109 14.59 10.80 13.24
N GLN A 110 15.81 10.91 13.82
CA GLN A 110 16.81 9.82 13.76
C GLN A 110 17.33 9.41 15.15
N LEU A 111 16.93 10.12 16.20
CA LEU A 111 17.41 9.81 17.55
C LEU A 111 16.84 8.47 18.03
N PRO A 112 17.62 7.67 18.77
CA PRO A 112 17.16 6.40 19.31
C PRO A 112 15.86 6.51 20.13
N ASP A 113 15.66 7.60 20.85
CA ASP A 113 14.45 7.85 21.61
C ASP A 113 13.22 8.10 20.73
N ASP A 114 13.37 8.77 19.58
CA ASP A 114 12.29 8.94 18.62
C ASP A 114 11.88 7.60 17.99
N ILE A 115 12.86 6.78 17.64
CA ILE A 115 12.62 5.43 17.09
C ILE A 115 11.87 4.58 18.11
N LYS A 116 12.33 4.59 19.37
CA LYS A 116 11.68 3.89 20.48
C LYS A 116 10.26 4.36 20.71
N ALA A 117 10.04 5.68 20.69
CA ALA A 117 8.71 6.27 20.82
C ALA A 117 7.77 5.82 19.69
N GLY A 118 8.27 5.72 18.45
CA GLY A 118 7.50 5.21 17.30
C GLY A 118 6.99 3.79 17.51
N PHE A 119 7.86 2.88 17.94
CA PHE A 119 7.46 1.50 18.23
C PHE A 119 6.53 1.42 19.44
N LEU A 120 6.75 2.22 20.49
CA LEU A 120 5.86 2.29 21.66
C LEU A 120 4.47 2.85 21.29
N ALA A 121 4.37 3.74 20.31
CA ALA A 121 3.10 4.21 19.78
C ALA A 121 2.36 3.13 18.97
N GLY A 122 3.05 2.07 18.55
CA GLY A 122 2.47 0.95 17.81
C GLY A 122 2.81 0.93 16.31
N ALA A 123 3.87 1.62 15.88
CA ALA A 123 4.38 1.46 14.52
C ALA A 123 4.94 0.06 14.28
N ASP A 124 4.79 -0.45 13.07
CA ASP A 124 5.28 -1.78 12.69
C ASP A 124 6.70 -1.75 12.13
N ASP A 125 7.14 -0.61 11.60
CA ASP A 125 8.51 -0.36 11.17
C ASP A 125 8.81 1.14 11.16
N TYR A 126 10.10 1.47 11.07
CA TYR A 126 10.61 2.85 11.15
C TYR A 126 11.73 3.05 10.11
N MET A 127 11.65 4.13 9.35
CA MET A 127 12.63 4.49 8.34
C MET A 127 12.94 5.97 8.36
N THR A 128 14.22 6.32 8.33
CA THR A 128 14.66 7.72 8.33
C THR A 128 14.71 8.30 6.91
N LYS A 129 14.39 9.59 6.78
CA LYS A 129 14.59 10.36 5.55
C LYS A 129 16.07 10.78 5.43
N PRO A 130 16.69 10.76 4.21
CA PRO A 130 16.13 10.25 2.96
C PRO A 130 16.10 8.72 2.92
N ALA A 131 15.04 8.18 2.32
CA ALA A 131 14.90 6.74 2.17
C ALA A 131 15.54 6.24 0.86
N ASP A 132 16.25 5.14 0.94
CA ASP A 132 16.62 4.36 -0.24
C ASP A 132 15.38 3.68 -0.81
N GLU A 133 15.18 3.77 -2.13
CA GLU A 133 13.99 3.28 -2.81
C GLU A 133 13.82 1.77 -2.67
N ASP A 134 14.89 1.00 -2.87
CA ASP A 134 14.85 -0.45 -2.80
C ASP A 134 14.56 -0.91 -1.38
N VAL A 135 15.18 -0.28 -0.38
CA VAL A 135 14.95 -0.57 1.04
C VAL A 135 13.52 -0.24 1.43
N LEU A 136 12.98 0.90 0.99
CA LEU A 136 11.58 1.27 1.22
C LEU A 136 10.62 0.20 0.69
N LEU A 137 10.79 -0.21 -0.56
CA LEU A 137 9.94 -1.21 -1.19
C LEU A 137 10.05 -2.58 -0.52
N LEU A 138 11.25 -2.98 -0.08
CA LEU A 138 11.45 -4.22 0.68
C LEU A 138 10.74 -4.19 2.03
N ARG A 139 10.76 -3.06 2.76
CA ARG A 139 10.05 -2.90 4.03
C ARG A 139 8.54 -2.95 3.83
N ILE A 140 8.00 -2.25 2.84
CA ILE A 140 6.58 -2.30 2.48
C ILE A 140 6.14 -3.74 2.20
N LYS A 141 6.88 -4.47 1.36
CA LYS A 141 6.60 -5.89 1.07
C LYS A 141 6.62 -6.75 2.32
N ALA A 142 7.58 -6.53 3.22
CA ALA A 142 7.68 -7.27 4.46
C ALA A 142 6.50 -7.00 5.41
N LEU A 143 6.06 -5.74 5.52
CA LEU A 143 4.92 -5.33 6.34
C LEU A 143 3.62 -5.94 5.82
N LEU A 144 3.35 -5.81 4.52
CA LEU A 144 2.16 -6.38 3.89
C LEU A 144 2.10 -7.90 4.07
N ARG A 145 3.24 -8.60 3.93
CA ARG A 145 3.33 -10.05 4.16
C ARG A 145 3.01 -10.42 5.61
N ARG A 146 3.55 -9.68 6.61
CA ARG A 146 3.28 -9.93 8.04
C ARG A 146 1.82 -9.73 8.39
N ALA A 147 1.19 -8.71 7.83
CA ALA A 147 -0.23 -8.44 8.02
C ALA A 147 -1.15 -9.42 7.25
N LYS A 148 -0.58 -10.42 6.56
CA LYS A 148 -1.31 -11.34 5.67
C LYS A 148 -2.16 -10.61 4.61
N ILE A 149 -1.82 -9.38 4.34
CA ILE A 149 -2.36 -8.60 3.24
C ILE A 149 -1.54 -9.03 2.02
N THR A 150 -1.76 -10.25 1.58
CA THR A 150 -1.29 -10.67 0.28
C THR A 150 -2.13 -9.92 -0.73
N ALA A 151 -1.58 -8.84 -1.31
CA ALA A 151 -1.95 -8.59 -2.67
C ALA A 151 -1.58 -9.90 -3.37
N GLU A 152 -2.57 -10.59 -3.81
CA GLU A 152 -2.32 -11.43 -4.93
C GLU A 152 -1.94 -10.47 -6.05
N HIS A 153 -0.64 -10.15 -6.19
CA HIS A 153 -0.08 -9.59 -7.42
C HIS A 153 -0.23 -10.67 -8.51
N GLN A 154 -1.42 -11.29 -8.52
CA GLN A 154 -1.81 -12.36 -9.41
C GLN A 154 -2.95 -11.89 -10.27
N LEU A 155 -2.72 -11.86 -11.56
CA LEU A 155 -3.78 -11.69 -12.54
C LEU A 155 -4.30 -13.08 -12.90
N ARG A 156 -5.56 -13.35 -12.59
CA ARG A 156 -6.22 -14.60 -12.99
C ARG A 156 -7.12 -14.35 -14.20
N ILE A 157 -6.84 -15.06 -15.28
CA ILE A 157 -7.64 -15.03 -16.50
C ILE A 157 -8.01 -16.46 -16.88
N GLY A 158 -9.25 -16.85 -16.61
CA GLY A 158 -9.67 -18.24 -16.74
C GLY A 158 -8.83 -19.16 -15.83
N HIS A 159 -8.13 -20.11 -16.44
CA HIS A 159 -7.24 -21.04 -15.76
C HIS A 159 -5.76 -20.57 -15.69
N THR A 160 -5.46 -19.40 -16.21
CA THR A 160 -4.11 -18.86 -16.20
C THR A 160 -3.93 -17.86 -15.05
N ILE A 161 -2.84 -18.00 -14.30
CA ILE A 161 -2.46 -17.14 -13.18
C ILE A 161 -1.09 -16.52 -13.50
N LEU A 162 -1.04 -15.20 -13.60
CA LEU A 162 0.21 -14.45 -13.68
C LEU A 162 0.56 -13.94 -12.28
N ASN A 163 1.73 -14.33 -11.77
CA ASN A 163 2.25 -13.85 -10.49
C ASN A 163 3.30 -12.77 -10.72
N TYR A 164 2.99 -11.53 -10.34
CA TYR A 164 3.84 -10.37 -10.57
C TYR A 164 5.16 -10.42 -9.78
N ASP A 165 5.11 -10.91 -8.54
CA ASP A 165 6.30 -10.95 -7.68
C ASP A 165 7.28 -12.06 -8.09
N ALA A 166 6.73 -13.17 -8.60
CA ALA A 166 7.53 -14.29 -9.06
C ALA A 166 7.86 -14.23 -10.55
N LEU A 167 7.28 -13.28 -11.29
CA LEU A 167 7.36 -13.18 -12.76
C LEU A 167 6.96 -14.49 -13.46
N THR A 168 6.02 -15.23 -12.89
CA THR A 168 5.59 -16.54 -13.39
C THR A 168 4.20 -16.50 -14.01
N VAL A 169 4.01 -17.31 -15.02
CA VAL A 169 2.72 -17.64 -15.61
C VAL A 169 2.42 -19.09 -15.33
N THR A 170 1.35 -19.33 -14.56
CA THR A 170 0.88 -20.67 -14.20
C THR A 170 -0.38 -20.98 -15.00
N THR A 171 -0.41 -22.11 -15.67
CA THR A 171 -1.58 -22.71 -16.31
C THR A 171 -1.89 -24.04 -15.65
N ASP A 172 -3.00 -24.68 -15.98
CA ASP A 172 -3.36 -26.02 -15.44
C ASP A 172 -2.26 -27.09 -15.65
N LYS A 173 -1.37 -26.86 -16.62
CA LYS A 173 -0.37 -27.85 -17.01
C LYS A 173 1.05 -27.51 -16.61
N ASN A 174 1.36 -26.23 -16.39
CA ASN A 174 2.74 -25.78 -16.20
C ASN A 174 2.83 -24.42 -15.53
N THR A 175 3.97 -24.18 -14.84
CA THR A 175 4.36 -22.87 -14.35
C THR A 175 5.67 -22.47 -15.05
N GLN A 176 5.68 -21.34 -15.72
CA GLN A 176 6.82 -20.82 -16.46
C GLN A 176 7.26 -19.47 -15.91
N LEU A 177 8.56 -19.32 -15.67
CA LEU A 177 9.20 -18.05 -15.40
C LEU A 177 9.42 -17.30 -16.72
N LEU A 178 8.96 -16.06 -16.79
CA LEU A 178 9.21 -15.20 -17.95
C LEU A 178 10.31 -14.17 -17.66
N PRO A 179 11.09 -13.76 -18.68
CA PRO A 179 11.96 -12.60 -18.56
C PRO A 179 11.15 -11.37 -18.12
N GLN A 180 11.71 -10.54 -17.24
CA GLN A 180 11.00 -9.43 -16.62
C GLN A 180 10.26 -8.53 -17.61
N LYS A 181 10.92 -8.14 -18.73
CA LYS A 181 10.30 -7.25 -19.73
C LYS A 181 9.10 -7.91 -20.42
N GLU A 182 9.19 -9.20 -20.72
CA GLU A 182 8.11 -9.96 -21.35
C GLU A 182 6.94 -10.14 -20.40
N PHE A 183 7.24 -10.48 -19.14
CA PHE A 183 6.23 -10.60 -18.09
C PHE A 183 5.48 -9.29 -17.89
N LEU A 184 6.19 -8.17 -17.70
CA LEU A 184 5.57 -6.85 -17.47
C LEU A 184 4.72 -6.40 -18.65
N LEU A 185 5.16 -6.66 -19.88
CA LEU A 185 4.37 -6.36 -21.07
C LEU A 185 3.09 -7.19 -21.11
N LEU A 186 3.20 -8.51 -20.92
CA LEU A 186 2.07 -9.43 -20.89
C LEU A 186 1.09 -9.05 -19.78
N TYR A 187 1.61 -8.79 -18.58
CA TYR A 187 0.85 -8.41 -17.42
C TYR A 187 0.08 -7.10 -17.66
N LYS A 188 0.73 -6.08 -18.23
CA LYS A 188 0.11 -4.79 -18.57
C LYS A 188 -0.99 -4.96 -19.62
N LEU A 189 -0.77 -5.69 -20.69
CA LEU A 189 -1.78 -5.91 -21.72
C LEU A 189 -3.00 -6.66 -21.20
N LEU A 190 -2.80 -7.67 -20.39
CA LEU A 190 -3.87 -8.48 -19.81
C LEU A 190 -4.60 -7.79 -18.66
N SER A 191 -3.97 -6.82 -17.99
CA SER A 191 -4.59 -6.01 -16.94
C SER A 191 -5.62 -5.03 -17.47
N TYR A 192 -5.54 -4.67 -18.74
CA TYR A 192 -6.43 -3.69 -19.36
C TYR A 192 -7.06 -4.28 -20.65
N PRO A 193 -7.96 -5.26 -20.52
CA PRO A 193 -8.64 -5.82 -21.67
C PRO A 193 -9.45 -4.71 -22.37
N ASN A 194 -9.34 -4.66 -23.68
CA ASN A 194 -9.98 -3.65 -24.56
C ASN A 194 -9.32 -2.26 -24.57
N GLN A 195 -8.13 -2.10 -24.00
CA GLN A 195 -7.35 -0.87 -24.14
C GLN A 195 -6.27 -1.02 -25.22
N ILE A 196 -6.19 -0.03 -26.12
CA ILE A 196 -5.11 0.05 -27.09
C ILE A 196 -3.98 0.88 -26.48
N PHE A 197 -2.77 0.32 -26.49
CA PHE A 197 -1.57 0.99 -25.98
C PHE A 197 -0.71 1.47 -27.16
N THR A 198 -0.17 2.67 -27.04
CA THR A 198 0.88 3.13 -27.95
C THR A 198 2.22 2.50 -27.55
N ARG A 199 3.17 2.48 -28.49
CA ARG A 199 4.53 1.97 -28.23
C ARG A 199 5.19 2.67 -27.02
N MET A 200 5.00 3.98 -26.86
CA MET A 200 5.54 4.76 -25.74
C MET A 200 4.92 4.38 -24.38
N GLN A 201 3.69 3.88 -24.37
CA GLN A 201 3.03 3.42 -23.15
C GLN A 201 3.44 2.00 -22.75
N LEU A 202 4.08 1.26 -23.64
CA LEU A 202 4.53 -0.13 -23.42
C LEU A 202 6.03 -0.21 -23.12
N MET A 203 6.78 0.86 -23.32
CA MET A 203 8.21 0.99 -23.01
C MET A 203 8.42 1.69 -21.68
#